data_d85cfe59c1e4695b748299cc8d0bd560
#
_entry.id   d85cfe59c1e4695b748299cc8d0bd560
#
_cell.length_a   1.000
_cell.length_b   1.000
_cell.length_c   1.000
_cell.angle_alpha   90.00
_cell.angle_beta   90.00
_cell.angle_gamma   90.00
#
_symmetry.space_group_name_H-M   'P 1'
#
loop_
_entity.id
_entity.type
_entity.pdbx_description
1 polymer ?
#
loop_
_entity_poly.entity_id
_entity_poly.type
_entity_poly.pdbx_seq_one_letter_code
_entity_poly.pdbx_strand_id
1 'polypeptide(L)'
;KNMGFLGGDHHDEEDDEDDVPKSYLKQATSADFVDAGLETEFIGRIPVRVAVDPLGARDLELVLLQSEGSVLRQYERDFEGYGVELTVSRDAVASIAQKAAEEKTGARGLVTVLERTFREFKYELPCAGITELHCDAATVENPRATLDRLLEGVSEQRDDVRKADAARVEAEFFARHSLNVTLSDSLVDFLMAEAKAHPERSVRGLCAPLLDDTSLAAALHTIQKRTGSIPALPLE
;
A
#
# COMPACT_ATOMS: atom_id res chain seq x y z
N LYS A 1 -33.50 -23.48 -59.48
CA LYS A 1 -34.80 -22.78 -59.40
C LYS A 1 -35.45 -23.02 -58.05
N ASN A 2 -35.77 -21.89 -57.44
CA ASN A 2 -36.55 -21.59 -56.24
C ASN A 2 -35.77 -21.59 -54.95
N MET A 3 -35.36 -20.48 -54.52
CA MET A 3 -35.94 -19.39 -53.68
C MET A 3 -36.98 -19.93 -52.65
N GLY A 4 -36.60 -19.90 -51.41
CA GLY A 4 -37.46 -20.07 -50.24
C GLY A 4 -36.82 -19.34 -49.10
N PHE A 5 -37.13 -18.06 -48.95
CA PHE A 5 -36.89 -17.18 -47.80
C PHE A 5 -37.80 -17.68 -46.65
N LEU A 6 -37.25 -18.12 -45.57
CA LEU A 6 -37.96 -18.13 -44.26
C LEU A 6 -36.98 -17.74 -43.21
N GLY A 7 -37.31 -16.64 -42.54
CA GLY A 7 -36.57 -16.09 -41.44
C GLY A 7 -36.46 -17.09 -40.26
N GLY A 8 -35.30 -17.14 -39.70
CA GLY A 8 -34.99 -17.80 -38.49
C GLY A 8 -34.12 -16.84 -37.70
N ASP A 9 -34.51 -16.58 -36.48
CA ASP A 9 -33.89 -15.78 -35.49
C ASP A 9 -32.36 -15.84 -35.54
N HIS A 10 -31.73 -14.69 -35.79
CA HIS A 10 -30.36 -14.49 -35.40
C HIS A 10 -30.34 -14.39 -33.90
N HIS A 11 -30.12 -15.51 -33.21
CA HIS A 11 -29.36 -15.49 -32.00
C HIS A 11 -27.95 -15.08 -32.41
N ASP A 12 -27.56 -13.88 -32.03
CA ASP A 12 -26.18 -13.50 -31.92
C ASP A 12 -25.57 -14.39 -30.80
N GLU A 13 -25.15 -15.58 -31.19
CA GLU A 13 -24.15 -16.34 -30.46
C GLU A 13 -22.89 -15.49 -30.61
N GLU A 14 -22.59 -14.69 -29.57
CA GLU A 14 -21.23 -14.20 -29.34
C GLU A 14 -20.38 -15.47 -29.26
N ASP A 15 -19.74 -15.82 -30.37
CA ASP A 15 -18.70 -16.83 -30.44
C ASP A 15 -17.62 -16.38 -29.44
N ASP A 16 -17.66 -16.95 -28.23
CA ASP A 16 -16.54 -16.95 -27.30
C ASP A 16 -15.40 -17.71 -28.01
N GLU A 17 -14.57 -16.96 -28.77
CA GLU A 17 -13.39 -17.49 -29.49
C GLU A 17 -12.36 -18.14 -28.55
N ASP A 18 -12.56 -18.08 -27.23
CA ASP A 18 -11.64 -18.56 -26.21
C ASP A 18 -11.91 -19.99 -25.70
N ASP A 19 -13.02 -20.63 -26.07
CA ASP A 19 -13.37 -21.97 -25.58
C ASP A 19 -13.17 -23.06 -26.63
N VAL A 20 -11.99 -23.06 -27.27
CA VAL A 20 -11.55 -24.25 -28.05
C VAL A 20 -11.40 -25.38 -27.05
N PRO A 21 -12.19 -26.48 -27.16
CA PRO A 21 -12.09 -27.58 -26.22
C PRO A 21 -10.65 -28.03 -26.10
N LYS A 22 -10.09 -28.03 -24.89
CA LYS A 22 -8.69 -28.39 -24.57
C LYS A 22 -8.23 -29.71 -25.23
N SER A 23 -9.17 -30.54 -25.61
CA SER A 23 -8.93 -31.81 -26.30
C SER A 23 -8.42 -31.68 -27.74
N TYR A 24 -8.78 -30.63 -28.48
CA TYR A 24 -8.35 -30.44 -29.87
C TYR A 24 -6.88 -30.08 -29.99
N LEU A 25 -6.36 -29.24 -29.10
CA LEU A 25 -4.93 -28.89 -29.10
C LEU A 25 -4.03 -30.14 -28.92
N LYS A 26 -4.49 -31.10 -28.12
CA LYS A 26 -3.75 -32.36 -27.88
C LYS A 26 -3.76 -33.28 -29.10
N GLN A 27 -4.70 -33.10 -30.02
CA GLN A 27 -4.84 -33.90 -31.26
C GLN A 27 -4.19 -33.24 -32.47
N ALA A 28 -3.68 -32.01 -32.34
CA ALA A 28 -3.10 -31.23 -33.42
C ALA A 28 -1.94 -31.98 -34.10
N THR A 29 -2.03 -32.14 -35.41
CA THR A 29 -1.07 -32.83 -36.27
C THR A 29 -0.15 -31.84 -36.99
N SER A 30 0.87 -32.36 -37.68
CA SER A 30 1.73 -31.51 -38.53
C SER A 30 0.96 -30.83 -39.65
N ALA A 31 -0.08 -31.51 -40.18
CA ALA A 31 -0.90 -30.94 -41.25
C ALA A 31 -1.69 -29.73 -40.78
N ASP A 32 -2.27 -29.77 -39.57
CA ASP A 32 -3.05 -28.68 -39.00
C ASP A 32 -2.20 -27.40 -38.84
N PHE A 33 -0.93 -27.53 -38.49
CA PHE A 33 -0.01 -26.40 -38.40
C PHE A 33 0.34 -25.80 -39.78
N VAL A 34 0.48 -26.66 -40.80
CA VAL A 34 0.70 -26.19 -42.16
C VAL A 34 -0.55 -25.50 -42.72
N ASP A 35 -1.73 -26.05 -42.44
CA ASP A 35 -3.01 -25.50 -42.86
C ASP A 35 -3.27 -24.13 -42.17
N ALA A 36 -2.77 -23.98 -40.92
CA ALA A 36 -2.75 -22.69 -40.20
C ALA A 36 -1.72 -21.68 -40.72
N GLY A 37 -0.94 -22.03 -41.78
CA GLY A 37 -0.03 -21.12 -42.47
C GLY A 37 1.45 -21.21 -42.04
N LEU A 38 1.84 -22.22 -41.26
CA LEU A 38 3.24 -22.46 -40.92
C LEU A 38 3.94 -23.26 -42.06
N GLU A 39 5.20 -22.88 -42.35
CA GLU A 39 5.99 -23.57 -43.37
C GLU A 39 6.26 -25.01 -43.01
N THR A 40 6.08 -25.93 -43.99
CA THR A 40 6.29 -27.38 -43.83
C THR A 40 7.71 -27.69 -43.37
N GLU A 41 8.71 -26.99 -43.90
CA GLU A 41 10.12 -27.21 -43.52
C GLU A 41 10.37 -26.83 -42.05
N PHE A 42 9.78 -25.71 -41.57
CA PHE A 42 9.85 -25.30 -40.18
C PHE A 42 9.21 -26.33 -39.25
N ILE A 43 8.02 -26.84 -39.60
CA ILE A 43 7.30 -27.84 -38.80
C ILE A 43 8.10 -29.15 -38.75
N GLY A 44 8.77 -29.54 -39.84
CA GLY A 44 9.63 -30.71 -39.86
C GLY A 44 10.84 -30.64 -38.94
N ARG A 45 11.31 -29.43 -38.63
CA ARG A 45 12.42 -29.19 -37.67
C ARG A 45 11.98 -29.16 -36.20
N ILE A 46 10.67 -29.10 -35.92
CA ILE A 46 10.11 -29.15 -34.56
C ILE A 46 9.42 -30.50 -34.33
N PRO A 47 10.19 -31.54 -33.96
CA PRO A 47 9.64 -32.89 -33.84
C PRO A 47 8.79 -33.10 -32.59
N VAL A 48 9.01 -32.29 -31.54
CA VAL A 48 8.29 -32.37 -30.26
C VAL A 48 7.29 -31.21 -30.14
N ARG A 49 6.03 -31.55 -29.98
CA ARG A 49 4.93 -30.61 -29.81
C ARG A 49 4.13 -31.03 -28.58
N VAL A 50 3.86 -30.10 -27.71
CA VAL A 50 3.13 -30.36 -26.46
C VAL A 50 2.05 -29.29 -26.32
N ALA A 51 0.83 -29.75 -26.11
CA ALA A 51 -0.26 -28.84 -25.73
C ALA A 51 -0.16 -28.55 -24.24
N VAL A 52 -0.18 -27.25 -23.89
CA VAL A 52 -0.16 -26.80 -22.51
C VAL A 52 -1.55 -26.26 -22.19
N ASP A 53 -2.13 -26.73 -21.10
CA ASP A 53 -3.40 -26.22 -20.62
C ASP A 53 -3.21 -24.81 -19.99
N PRO A 54 -4.16 -23.87 -20.18
CA PRO A 54 -4.10 -22.57 -19.54
C PRO A 54 -4.17 -22.72 -18.01
N LEU A 55 -3.42 -21.87 -17.31
CA LEU A 55 -3.40 -21.87 -15.84
C LEU A 55 -4.69 -21.23 -15.31
N GLY A 56 -5.39 -21.97 -14.47
CA GLY A 56 -6.52 -21.44 -13.70
C GLY A 56 -6.09 -20.68 -12.44
N ALA A 57 -7.02 -20.00 -11.78
CA ALA A 57 -6.75 -19.25 -10.54
C ALA A 57 -6.10 -20.13 -9.45
N ARG A 58 -6.54 -21.39 -9.36
CA ARG A 58 -5.99 -22.37 -8.41
C ARG A 58 -4.53 -22.74 -8.70
N ASP A 59 -4.18 -22.85 -9.96
CA ASP A 59 -2.80 -23.15 -10.39
C ASP A 59 -1.90 -21.93 -10.11
N LEU A 60 -2.42 -20.72 -10.35
CA LEU A 60 -1.72 -19.47 -10.06
C LEU A 60 -1.50 -19.26 -8.57
N GLU A 61 -2.45 -19.63 -7.72
CA GLU A 61 -2.30 -19.64 -6.26
C GLU A 61 -1.16 -20.58 -5.82
N LEU A 62 -1.12 -21.81 -6.38
CA LEU A 62 -0.03 -22.75 -6.11
C LEU A 62 1.32 -22.22 -6.58
N VAL A 63 1.39 -21.55 -7.72
CA VAL A 63 2.61 -20.89 -8.22
C VAL A 63 3.09 -19.81 -7.25
N LEU A 64 2.19 -19.01 -6.67
CA LEU A 64 2.54 -18.01 -5.68
C LEU A 64 3.07 -18.61 -4.38
N LEU A 65 2.49 -19.71 -3.90
CA LEU A 65 2.81 -20.29 -2.59
C LEU A 65 3.99 -21.27 -2.62
N GLN A 66 4.10 -22.10 -3.66
CA GLN A 66 4.99 -23.28 -3.66
C GLN A 66 6.24 -23.10 -4.51
N SER A 67 6.30 -22.14 -5.41
CA SER A 67 7.47 -21.95 -6.26
C SER A 67 8.68 -21.45 -5.43
N GLU A 68 9.85 -22.11 -5.55
CA GLU A 68 11.08 -21.64 -4.89
C GLU A 68 11.50 -20.23 -5.33
N GLY A 69 11.22 -19.88 -6.59
CA GLY A 69 11.42 -18.54 -7.16
C GLY A 69 10.14 -17.70 -7.18
N SER A 70 9.19 -17.95 -6.26
CA SER A 70 7.92 -17.25 -6.22
C SER A 70 8.10 -15.73 -6.29
N VAL A 71 7.32 -15.11 -7.17
CA VAL A 71 7.28 -13.66 -7.32
C VAL A 71 6.88 -13.00 -5.99
N LEU A 72 5.99 -13.61 -5.22
CA LEU A 72 5.58 -13.12 -3.91
C LEU A 72 6.77 -13.02 -2.96
N ARG A 73 7.62 -14.06 -2.88
CA ARG A 73 8.84 -14.03 -2.05
C ARG A 73 9.86 -12.99 -2.52
N GLN A 74 9.87 -12.64 -3.80
CA GLN A 74 10.71 -11.54 -4.29
C GLN A 74 10.19 -10.21 -3.74
N TYR A 75 8.88 -9.99 -3.76
CA TYR A 75 8.28 -8.79 -3.16
C TYR A 75 8.51 -8.70 -1.65
N GLU A 76 8.37 -9.81 -0.90
CA GLU A 76 8.69 -9.86 0.53
C GLU A 76 10.13 -9.42 0.80
N ARG A 77 11.11 -9.93 0.06
CA ARG A 77 12.52 -9.52 0.17
C ARG A 77 12.77 -8.08 -0.26
N ASP A 78 12.09 -7.61 -1.30
CA ASP A 78 12.20 -6.22 -1.74
C ASP A 78 11.73 -5.28 -0.64
N PHE A 79 10.57 -5.56 0.00
CA PHE A 79 10.06 -4.77 1.12
C PHE A 79 10.97 -4.84 2.34
N GLU A 80 11.52 -6.03 2.68
CA GLU A 80 12.51 -6.19 3.73
C GLU A 80 13.75 -5.32 3.47
N GLY A 81 14.21 -5.23 2.21
CA GLY A 81 15.31 -4.35 1.78
C GLY A 81 15.01 -2.87 2.02
N TYR A 82 13.75 -2.46 2.04
CA TYR A 82 13.30 -1.11 2.40
C TYR A 82 12.98 -0.94 3.89
N GLY A 83 13.19 -1.97 4.71
CA GLY A 83 12.89 -1.95 6.14
C GLY A 83 11.42 -2.13 6.47
N VAL A 84 10.62 -2.70 5.56
CA VAL A 84 9.20 -2.99 5.74
C VAL A 84 8.99 -4.50 5.73
N GLU A 85 8.38 -5.05 6.76
CA GLU A 85 7.96 -6.44 6.81
C GLU A 85 6.61 -6.60 6.10
N LEU A 86 6.60 -7.31 4.96
CA LEU A 86 5.39 -7.60 4.20
C LEU A 86 4.82 -8.95 4.62
N THR A 87 3.58 -8.96 5.09
CA THR A 87 2.80 -10.18 5.36
C THR A 87 1.58 -10.22 4.45
N VAL A 88 1.41 -11.31 3.69
CA VAL A 88 0.28 -11.47 2.77
C VAL A 88 -0.64 -12.57 3.28
N SER A 89 -1.92 -12.25 3.47
CA SER A 89 -2.93 -13.20 3.92
C SER A 89 -3.28 -14.20 2.82
N ARG A 90 -3.87 -15.35 3.21
CA ARG A 90 -4.33 -16.34 2.22
C ARG A 90 -5.42 -15.80 1.30
N ASP A 91 -6.30 -14.97 1.83
CA ASP A 91 -7.38 -14.35 1.07
C ASP A 91 -6.83 -13.35 0.05
N ALA A 92 -5.75 -12.63 0.39
CA ALA A 92 -5.04 -11.78 -0.56
C ALA A 92 -4.39 -12.59 -1.68
N VAL A 93 -3.75 -13.72 -1.36
CA VAL A 93 -3.16 -14.62 -2.35
C VAL A 93 -4.23 -15.14 -3.32
N ALA A 94 -5.39 -15.55 -2.81
CA ALA A 94 -6.50 -16.01 -3.63
C ALA A 94 -7.04 -14.87 -4.53
N SER A 95 -7.18 -13.65 -4.00
CA SER A 95 -7.62 -12.48 -4.77
C SER A 95 -6.60 -12.11 -5.87
N ILE A 96 -5.30 -12.15 -5.58
CA ILE A 96 -4.23 -11.92 -6.57
C ILE A 96 -4.30 -12.98 -7.69
N ALA A 97 -4.44 -14.25 -7.32
CA ALA A 97 -4.52 -15.34 -8.29
C ALA A 97 -5.77 -15.25 -9.18
N GLN A 98 -6.91 -14.84 -8.61
CA GLN A 98 -8.14 -14.61 -9.36
C GLN A 98 -7.98 -13.49 -10.39
N LYS A 99 -7.48 -12.32 -9.96
CA LYS A 99 -7.22 -11.19 -10.86
C LYS A 99 -6.20 -11.53 -11.95
N ALA A 100 -5.17 -12.31 -11.61
CA ALA A 100 -4.18 -12.75 -12.59
C ALA A 100 -4.76 -13.73 -13.62
N ALA A 101 -5.71 -14.58 -13.22
CA ALA A 101 -6.43 -15.46 -14.15
C ALA A 101 -7.29 -14.67 -15.14
N GLU A 102 -7.94 -13.58 -14.69
CA GLU A 102 -8.73 -12.67 -15.52
C GLU A 102 -7.89 -11.95 -16.59
N GLU A 103 -6.60 -11.70 -16.32
CA GLU A 103 -5.66 -11.10 -17.28
C GLU A 103 -5.33 -12.06 -18.45
N LYS A 104 -5.69 -13.34 -18.38
CA LYS A 104 -5.46 -14.38 -19.41
C LYS A 104 -4.00 -14.51 -19.91
N THR A 105 -3.04 -13.99 -19.15
CA THR A 105 -1.60 -13.99 -19.49
C THR A 105 -0.79 -15.06 -18.76
N GLY A 106 -1.48 -15.99 -18.10
CA GLY A 106 -0.87 -17.05 -17.29
C GLY A 106 -0.08 -16.47 -16.10
N ALA A 107 1.06 -17.07 -15.77
CA ALA A 107 1.87 -16.65 -14.63
C ALA A 107 2.39 -15.19 -14.72
N ARG A 108 2.46 -14.59 -15.91
CA ARG A 108 2.82 -13.16 -16.07
C ARG A 108 1.78 -12.24 -15.46
N GLY A 109 0.51 -12.65 -15.45
CA GLY A 109 -0.56 -11.89 -14.79
C GLY A 109 -0.29 -11.67 -13.30
N LEU A 110 0.34 -12.62 -12.61
CA LEU A 110 0.74 -12.47 -11.21
C LEU A 110 1.67 -11.28 -10.99
N VAL A 111 2.68 -11.11 -11.85
CA VAL A 111 3.61 -9.98 -11.77
C VAL A 111 2.86 -8.66 -11.98
N THR A 112 1.97 -8.61 -12.96
CA THR A 112 1.18 -7.41 -13.28
C THR A 112 0.30 -7.00 -12.10
N VAL A 113 -0.40 -7.96 -11.49
CA VAL A 113 -1.28 -7.70 -10.35
C VAL A 113 -0.49 -7.27 -9.12
N LEU A 114 0.62 -7.98 -8.80
CA LEU A 114 1.48 -7.62 -7.67
C LEU A 114 2.10 -6.24 -7.84
N GLU A 115 2.57 -5.91 -9.05
CA GLU A 115 3.13 -4.58 -9.33
C GLU A 115 2.07 -3.47 -9.17
N ARG A 116 0.86 -3.69 -9.67
CA ARG A 116 -0.26 -2.76 -9.51
C ARG A 116 -0.64 -2.58 -8.03
N THR A 117 -0.60 -3.65 -7.25
CA THR A 117 -0.94 -3.62 -5.82
C THR A 117 0.14 -2.92 -5.00
N PHE A 118 1.42 -3.25 -5.20
CA PHE A 118 2.49 -2.87 -4.28
C PHE A 118 3.34 -1.68 -4.70
N ARG A 119 3.19 -1.16 -5.92
CA ARG A 119 4.02 -0.08 -6.45
C ARG A 119 4.06 1.14 -5.53
N GLU A 120 2.91 1.67 -5.14
CA GLU A 120 2.83 2.88 -4.33
C GLU A 120 3.34 2.64 -2.90
N PHE A 121 3.06 1.47 -2.33
CA PHE A 121 3.54 1.10 -1.00
C PHE A 121 5.07 1.08 -0.91
N LYS A 122 5.77 0.61 -1.95
CA LYS A 122 7.24 0.60 -1.98
C LYS A 122 7.87 1.99 -1.83
N TYR A 123 7.19 3.03 -2.28
CA TYR A 123 7.66 4.41 -2.19
C TYR A 123 7.23 5.10 -0.91
N GLU A 124 5.97 4.97 -0.54
CA GLU A 124 5.36 5.76 0.53
C GLU A 124 5.69 5.23 1.93
N LEU A 125 5.66 3.90 2.13
CA LEU A 125 5.85 3.32 3.46
C LEU A 125 7.23 3.62 4.08
N PRO A 126 8.35 3.47 3.36
CA PRO A 126 9.66 3.80 3.93
C PRO A 126 9.78 5.29 4.29
N CYS A 127 9.23 6.17 3.44
CA CYS A 127 9.22 7.61 3.70
C CYS A 127 8.38 7.99 4.92
N ALA A 128 7.27 7.27 5.14
CA ALA A 128 6.42 7.45 6.31
C ALA A 128 6.99 6.84 7.60
N GLY A 129 8.03 5.99 7.48
CA GLY A 129 8.60 5.26 8.61
C GLY A 129 7.71 4.10 9.10
N ILE A 130 6.89 3.55 8.20
CA ILE A 130 6.07 2.36 8.46
C ILE A 130 6.94 1.14 8.23
N THR A 131 7.03 0.26 9.22
CA THR A 131 7.89 -0.93 9.21
C THR A 131 7.13 -2.22 8.95
N GLU A 132 5.81 -2.21 8.94
CA GLU A 132 4.98 -3.39 8.75
C GLU A 132 3.86 -3.11 7.76
N LEU A 133 3.64 -4.04 6.82
CA LEU A 133 2.52 -4.01 5.88
C LEU A 133 1.80 -5.36 5.90
N HIS A 134 0.57 -5.36 6.39
CA HIS A 134 -0.31 -6.51 6.27
C HIS A 134 -1.24 -6.36 5.07
N CYS A 135 -1.04 -7.22 4.06
CA CYS A 135 -1.83 -7.23 2.84
C CYS A 135 -2.97 -8.26 2.97
N ASP A 136 -4.20 -7.79 2.96
CA ASP A 136 -5.43 -8.58 2.91
C ASP A 136 -6.11 -8.46 1.53
N ALA A 137 -7.24 -9.14 1.35
CA ALA A 137 -8.00 -9.05 0.10
C ALA A 137 -8.48 -7.62 -0.20
N ALA A 138 -8.82 -6.83 0.84
CA ALA A 138 -9.23 -5.44 0.67
C ALA A 138 -8.09 -4.56 0.14
N THR A 139 -6.85 -4.82 0.57
CA THR A 139 -5.65 -4.18 0.04
C THR A 139 -5.44 -4.47 -1.45
N VAL A 140 -5.69 -5.70 -1.88
CA VAL A 140 -5.59 -6.10 -3.30
C VAL A 140 -6.70 -5.47 -4.14
N GLU A 141 -7.90 -5.31 -3.57
CA GLU A 141 -9.04 -4.66 -4.25
C GLU A 141 -8.83 -3.16 -4.42
N ASN A 142 -8.41 -2.49 -3.36
CA ASN A 142 -8.20 -1.04 -3.36
C ASN A 142 -6.90 -0.66 -2.63
N PRO A 143 -5.74 -0.78 -3.31
CA PRO A 143 -4.44 -0.50 -2.70
C PRO A 143 -4.33 0.93 -2.18
N ARG A 144 -4.87 1.90 -2.94
CA ARG A 144 -4.79 3.32 -2.58
C ARG A 144 -5.51 3.65 -1.27
N ALA A 145 -6.72 3.13 -1.07
CA ALA A 145 -7.46 3.37 0.16
C ALA A 145 -6.76 2.79 1.40
N THR A 146 -6.11 1.63 1.25
CA THR A 146 -5.32 1.03 2.34
C THR A 146 -4.07 1.87 2.63
N LEU A 147 -3.38 2.35 1.61
CA LEU A 147 -2.22 3.22 1.77
C LEU A 147 -2.59 4.53 2.47
N ASP A 148 -3.64 5.22 2.02
CA ASP A 148 -4.10 6.47 2.61
C ASP A 148 -4.43 6.29 4.10
N ARG A 149 -5.13 5.21 4.47
CA ARG A 149 -5.45 4.88 5.87
C ARG A 149 -4.19 4.63 6.73
N LEU A 150 -3.16 3.96 6.17
CA LEU A 150 -1.90 3.74 6.88
C LEU A 150 -1.14 5.04 7.11
N LEU A 151 -1.12 5.93 6.12
CA LEU A 151 -0.47 7.23 6.22
C LEU A 151 -1.19 8.16 7.21
N GLU A 152 -2.53 8.16 7.21
CA GLU A 152 -3.34 8.90 8.19
C GLU A 152 -3.05 8.42 9.61
N GLY A 153 -3.03 7.11 9.87
CA GLY A 153 -2.71 6.55 11.19
C GLY A 153 -1.34 6.96 11.72
N VAL A 154 -0.33 7.04 10.85
CA VAL A 154 1.01 7.53 11.25
C VAL A 154 0.99 9.03 11.54
N SER A 155 0.24 9.81 10.77
CA SER A 155 0.08 11.25 11.02
C SER A 155 -0.55 11.50 12.39
N GLU A 156 -1.63 10.79 12.72
CA GLU A 156 -2.31 10.88 14.01
C GLU A 156 -1.37 10.51 15.18
N GLN A 157 -0.65 9.39 15.07
CA GLN A 157 0.32 8.98 16.10
C GLN A 157 1.43 10.04 16.32
N ARG A 158 1.95 10.63 15.24
CA ARG A 158 2.94 11.71 15.35
C ARG A 158 2.37 12.94 16.04
N ASP A 159 1.11 13.27 15.76
CA ASP A 159 0.44 14.40 16.39
C ASP A 159 0.18 14.16 17.89
N ASP A 160 -0.18 12.93 18.28
CA ASP A 160 -0.34 12.56 19.69
C ASP A 160 0.98 12.60 20.45
N VAL A 161 2.08 12.12 19.85
CA VAL A 161 3.43 12.24 20.46
C VAL A 161 3.83 13.70 20.63
N ARG A 162 3.56 14.56 19.67
CA ARG A 162 3.84 16.00 19.75
C ARG A 162 3.04 16.70 20.85
N LYS A 163 1.75 16.35 21.00
CA LYS A 163 0.91 16.84 22.11
C LYS A 163 1.44 16.39 23.48
N ALA A 164 1.87 15.13 23.59
CA ALA A 164 2.48 14.60 24.80
C ALA A 164 3.81 15.31 25.13
N ASP A 165 4.61 15.65 24.12
CA ASP A 165 5.84 16.43 24.29
C ASP A 165 5.55 17.85 24.78
N ALA A 166 4.49 18.50 24.29
CA ALA A 166 4.06 19.81 24.78
C ALA A 166 3.68 19.77 26.28
N ALA A 167 2.88 18.77 26.69
CA ALA A 167 2.52 18.58 28.10
C ALA A 167 3.75 18.29 28.99
N ARG A 168 4.76 17.58 28.46
CA ARG A 168 6.01 17.34 29.16
C ARG A 168 6.80 18.64 29.41
N VAL A 169 6.79 19.55 28.43
CA VAL A 169 7.44 20.88 28.56
C VAL A 169 6.78 21.67 29.68
N GLU A 170 5.46 21.67 29.81
CA GLU A 170 4.73 22.30 30.92
C GLU A 170 5.16 21.74 32.28
N ALA A 171 5.23 20.40 32.39
CA ALA A 171 5.65 19.72 33.62
C ALA A 171 7.11 20.02 33.99
N GLU A 172 8.04 20.06 33.04
CA GLU A 172 9.45 20.41 33.24
C GLU A 172 9.60 21.89 33.70
N PHE A 173 8.82 22.81 33.11
CA PHE A 173 8.81 24.20 33.50
C PHE A 173 8.32 24.38 34.96
N PHE A 174 7.25 23.67 35.32
CA PHE A 174 6.74 23.64 36.69
C PHE A 174 7.80 23.10 37.68
N ALA A 175 8.46 22.01 37.34
CA ALA A 175 9.48 21.40 38.19
C ALA A 175 10.69 22.35 38.43
N ARG A 176 11.04 23.16 37.40
CA ARG A 176 12.19 24.08 37.47
C ARG A 176 11.88 25.40 38.17
N HIS A 177 10.68 25.91 37.90
CA HIS A 177 10.33 27.27 38.33
C HIS A 177 9.23 27.33 39.41
N SER A 178 8.58 26.19 39.74
CA SER A 178 7.43 26.12 40.65
C SER A 178 6.25 27.01 40.19
N LEU A 179 6.15 27.29 38.92
CA LEU A 179 5.12 28.07 38.27
C LEU A 179 4.29 27.20 37.33
N ASN A 180 2.98 27.25 37.48
CA ASN A 180 2.06 26.53 36.59
C ASN A 180 1.85 27.35 35.32
N VAL A 181 2.34 26.86 34.18
CA VAL A 181 2.12 27.48 32.88
C VAL A 181 1.33 26.47 32.07
N THR A 182 0.27 26.91 31.42
CA THR A 182 -0.51 26.08 30.51
C THR A 182 -0.37 26.67 29.11
N LEU A 183 0.06 25.86 28.15
CA LEU A 183 0.11 26.25 26.75
C LEU A 183 -1.32 26.33 26.21
N SER A 184 -1.67 27.44 25.54
CA SER A 184 -2.98 27.55 24.91
C SER A 184 -3.10 26.58 23.72
N ASP A 185 -4.32 26.13 23.41
CA ASP A 185 -4.56 25.26 22.26
C ASP A 185 -4.04 25.87 20.96
N SER A 186 -4.20 27.19 20.79
CA SER A 186 -3.68 27.91 19.61
C SER A 186 -2.15 27.88 19.50
N LEU A 187 -1.43 27.94 20.63
CA LEU A 187 0.02 27.81 20.65
C LEU A 187 0.46 26.37 20.37
N VAL A 188 -0.23 25.40 20.93
CA VAL A 188 0.02 23.98 20.65
C VAL A 188 -0.18 23.70 19.15
N ASP A 189 -1.26 24.19 18.55
CA ASP A 189 -1.53 24.04 17.11
C ASP A 189 -0.44 24.71 16.25
N PHE A 190 0.02 25.91 16.64
CA PHE A 190 1.13 26.59 15.97
C PHE A 190 2.43 25.79 16.07
N LEU A 191 2.79 25.31 17.27
CA LEU A 191 3.98 24.48 17.48
C LEU A 191 3.91 23.17 16.68
N MET A 192 2.73 22.59 16.56
CA MET A 192 2.48 21.41 15.74
C MET A 192 2.69 21.68 14.26
N ALA A 193 2.17 22.80 13.76
CA ALA A 193 2.36 23.24 12.37
C ALA A 193 3.85 23.50 12.06
N GLU A 194 4.55 24.17 12.96
CA GLU A 194 5.98 24.46 12.82
C GLU A 194 6.85 23.17 12.87
N ALA A 195 6.52 22.24 13.77
CA ALA A 195 7.19 20.93 13.84
C ALA A 195 6.90 20.03 12.62
N LYS A 196 5.76 20.22 11.93
CA LYS A 196 5.49 19.58 10.64
C LYS A 196 6.33 20.16 9.50
N ALA A 197 6.52 21.48 9.52
CA ALA A 197 7.34 22.19 8.52
C ALA A 197 8.84 21.91 8.69
N HIS A 198 9.29 21.66 9.93
CA HIS A 198 10.68 21.43 10.31
C HIS A 198 10.85 20.13 11.10
N PRO A 199 10.86 18.94 10.43
CA PRO A 199 10.94 17.62 11.07
C PRO A 199 12.18 17.41 11.93
N GLU A 200 13.25 18.17 11.69
CA GLU A 200 14.51 18.15 12.44
C GLU A 200 14.39 18.81 13.82
N ARG A 201 13.33 19.56 14.09
CA ARG A 201 13.10 20.25 15.36
C ARG A 201 11.99 19.55 16.16
N SER A 202 12.31 19.14 17.37
CA SER A 202 11.29 18.64 18.30
C SER A 202 10.45 19.81 18.86
N VAL A 203 9.20 19.53 19.23
CA VAL A 203 8.34 20.52 19.93
C VAL A 203 9.04 21.09 21.15
N ARG A 204 9.75 20.26 21.90
CA ARG A 204 10.59 20.69 23.04
C ARG A 204 11.67 21.70 22.62
N GLY A 205 12.35 21.46 21.50
CA GLY A 205 13.38 22.36 20.96
C GLY A 205 12.83 23.71 20.50
N LEU A 206 11.57 23.75 20.08
CA LEU A 206 10.87 24.98 19.72
C LEU A 206 10.39 25.76 20.97
N CYS A 207 9.98 25.05 22.02
CA CYS A 207 9.54 25.69 23.28
C CYS A 207 10.69 26.17 24.18
N ALA A 208 11.85 25.51 24.13
CA ALA A 208 12.97 25.78 25.01
C ALA A 208 13.39 27.28 25.04
N PRO A 209 13.57 27.96 23.89
CA PRO A 209 13.93 29.37 23.90
C PRO A 209 12.81 30.28 24.39
N LEU A 210 11.54 29.86 24.36
CA LEU A 210 10.41 30.64 24.85
C LEU A 210 10.25 30.55 26.38
N LEU A 211 10.63 29.42 26.97
CA LEU A 211 10.43 29.11 28.38
C LEU A 211 11.71 29.18 29.23
N ASP A 212 12.89 29.27 28.60
CA ASP A 212 14.18 29.38 29.32
C ASP A 212 14.54 30.84 29.69
N ASP A 213 13.68 31.77 29.36
CA ASP A 213 13.93 33.17 29.75
C ASP A 213 13.72 33.36 31.26
N THR A 214 14.82 33.49 31.96
CA THR A 214 14.82 33.77 33.41
C THR A 214 14.06 35.05 33.75
N SER A 215 13.91 35.96 32.82
CA SER A 215 13.12 37.20 32.97
C SER A 215 11.63 36.93 33.03
N LEU A 216 11.12 35.95 32.23
CA LEU A 216 9.73 35.55 32.25
C LEU A 216 9.35 34.87 33.57
N ALA A 217 10.19 33.99 34.08
CA ALA A 217 9.99 33.31 35.37
C ALA A 217 9.99 34.35 36.53
N ALA A 218 10.89 35.35 36.52
CA ALA A 218 10.94 36.41 37.52
C ALA A 218 9.71 37.32 37.46
N ALA A 219 9.23 37.64 36.25
CA ALA A 219 8.01 38.43 36.05
C ALA A 219 6.78 37.71 36.59
N LEU A 220 6.63 36.40 36.27
CA LEU A 220 5.53 35.56 36.74
C LEU A 220 5.53 35.39 38.24
N HIS A 221 6.69 35.19 38.88
CA HIS A 221 6.82 35.19 40.36
C HIS A 221 6.41 36.51 41.02
N THR A 222 6.72 37.63 40.37
CA THR A 222 6.32 38.97 40.87
C THR A 222 4.81 39.15 40.81
N ILE A 223 4.18 38.68 39.73
CA ILE A 223 2.72 38.70 39.56
C ILE A 223 2.05 37.78 40.60
N GLN A 224 2.54 36.57 40.79
CA GLN A 224 2.01 35.59 41.75
C GLN A 224 2.04 36.16 43.18
N LYS A 225 3.13 36.81 43.55
CA LYS A 225 3.23 37.46 44.88
C LYS A 225 2.26 38.62 45.07
N ARG A 226 1.89 39.35 44.00
CA ARG A 226 0.97 40.47 44.07
C ARG A 226 -0.51 40.11 44.02
N THR A 227 -0.86 39.07 43.30
CA THR A 227 -2.26 38.70 43.01
C THR A 227 -2.74 37.49 43.81
N GLY A 228 -1.84 36.74 44.47
CA GLY A 228 -2.18 35.51 45.19
C GLY A 228 -2.62 34.35 44.31
N SER A 229 -2.78 34.57 43.04
CA SER A 229 -3.07 33.56 42.03
C SER A 229 -2.31 33.89 40.75
N ILE A 230 -1.86 32.88 40.03
CA ILE A 230 -1.33 33.07 38.67
C ILE A 230 -2.55 33.07 37.75
N PRO A 231 -2.85 34.16 37.03
CA PRO A 231 -3.77 34.06 35.92
C PRO A 231 -3.15 33.11 34.91
N ALA A 232 -3.94 32.18 34.32
CA ALA A 232 -3.53 31.44 33.15
C ALA A 232 -3.17 32.52 32.09
N LEU A 233 -1.87 32.68 31.84
CA LEU A 233 -1.40 33.58 30.79
C LEU A 233 -1.52 32.77 29.48
N PRO A 234 -2.42 33.16 28.58
CA PRO A 234 -2.33 32.68 27.23
C PRO A 234 -1.03 33.24 26.64
N LEU A 235 -0.07 32.40 26.36
CA LEU A 235 1.03 32.72 25.46
C LEU A 235 0.42 32.69 24.06
N GLU A 236 0.05 33.83 23.51
CA GLU A 236 -0.33 34.02 22.12
C GLU A 236 0.90 34.11 21.21
#